data_3906c01963705a1d252c828ac66284ea
#
_entry.id   3906c01963705a1d252c828ac66284ea
#
_cell.length_a   1.000
_cell.length_b   1.000
_cell.length_c   1.000
_cell.angle_alpha   90.00
_cell.angle_beta   90.00
_cell.angle_gamma   90.00
#
_symmetry.space_group_name_H-M   'P 1'
#
loop_
_entity.id
_entity.type
_entity.pdbx_description
1 polymer ?
#
loop_
_entity_poly.entity_id
_entity_poly.type
_entity_poly.pdbx_seq_one_letter_code
_entity_poly.pdbx_strand_id
1 'polypeptide(L)'
;MIFTNRKNAKRYENAAPLFKEAFEALFELADGEFVPGRHEVRGEEIFIFANEYSTKPADQTLYEAHRKYIDVMLMLEGEEYIAHTDIEGAGEVTDPYDEKKGDYILAKEGVEPSISIMRPGDIAIFFPEDLHCPGRITVEVSNVRKLVAKVLVK
;
A
#
# COMPACT_ATOMS: atom_id res chain seq x y z
N MET A 1 4.37 3.27 -9.93
CA MET A 1 4.59 3.49 -8.48
C MET A 1 5.24 4.84 -8.20
N ILE A 2 4.90 5.49 -7.07
CA ILE A 2 5.59 6.70 -6.54
C ILE A 2 6.09 6.37 -5.13
N PHE A 3 7.36 6.68 -4.84
CA PHE A 3 7.92 6.60 -3.49
C PHE A 3 8.36 7.99 -3.04
N THR A 4 7.88 8.45 -1.90
CA THR A 4 8.12 9.80 -1.41
C THR A 4 8.05 9.82 0.13
N ASN A 5 7.90 11.01 0.71
CA ASN A 5 7.78 11.18 2.15
C ASN A 5 6.66 12.17 2.45
N ARG A 6 6.02 12.07 3.61
CA ARG A 6 4.94 12.95 4.08
C ARG A 6 5.23 14.44 3.85
N LYS A 7 6.48 14.87 4.06
CA LYS A 7 6.91 16.27 3.86
C LYS A 7 6.77 16.75 2.40
N ASN A 8 6.84 15.82 1.44
CA ASN A 8 6.79 16.09 0.01
C ASN A 8 5.45 15.72 -0.64
N ALA A 9 4.51 15.12 0.09
CA ALA A 9 3.25 14.60 -0.43
C ALA A 9 2.45 15.64 -1.22
N LYS A 10 2.48 16.90 -0.79
CA LYS A 10 1.82 18.01 -1.48
C LYS A 10 2.18 18.14 -2.97
N ARG A 11 3.37 17.69 -3.37
CA ARG A 11 3.80 17.71 -4.78
C ARG A 11 3.00 16.74 -5.66
N TYR A 12 2.36 15.75 -5.04
CA TYR A 12 1.66 14.66 -5.71
C TYR A 12 0.14 14.74 -5.55
N GLU A 13 -0.39 15.74 -4.84
CA GLU A 13 -1.83 15.87 -4.57
C GLU A 13 -2.70 16.02 -5.85
N ASN A 14 -2.09 16.37 -6.98
CA ASN A 14 -2.75 16.47 -8.28
C ASN A 14 -2.32 15.34 -9.26
N ALA A 15 -1.60 14.32 -8.79
CA ALA A 15 -1.16 13.20 -9.64
C ALA A 15 -2.32 12.27 -10.02
N ALA A 16 -3.37 12.21 -9.20
CA ALA A 16 -4.64 11.57 -9.55
C ALA A 16 -5.81 12.30 -8.87
N PRO A 17 -7.04 12.11 -9.37
CA PRO A 17 -8.24 12.60 -8.70
C PRO A 17 -8.29 12.06 -7.25
N LEU A 18 -8.83 12.86 -6.34
CA LEU A 18 -9.01 12.53 -4.93
C LEU A 18 -7.72 12.42 -4.08
N PHE A 19 -6.52 12.51 -4.65
CA PHE A 19 -5.26 12.40 -3.87
C PHE A 19 -5.14 13.45 -2.79
N LYS A 20 -5.54 14.69 -3.07
CA LYS A 20 -5.52 15.75 -2.06
C LYS A 20 -6.34 15.38 -0.82
N GLU A 21 -7.59 14.94 -1.03
CA GLU A 21 -8.50 14.54 0.05
C GLU A 21 -7.97 13.27 0.79
N ALA A 22 -7.41 12.32 0.04
CA ALA A 22 -6.81 11.12 0.61
C ALA A 22 -5.58 11.45 1.48
N PHE A 23 -4.69 12.35 1.05
CA PHE A 23 -3.56 12.78 1.87
C PHE A 23 -4.00 13.54 3.12
N GLU A 24 -4.98 14.44 3.01
CA GLU A 24 -5.53 15.18 4.15
C GLU A 24 -6.06 14.19 5.21
N ALA A 25 -6.87 13.21 4.80
CA ALA A 25 -7.42 12.18 5.69
C ALA A 25 -6.34 11.26 6.29
N LEU A 26 -5.35 10.83 5.49
CA LEU A 26 -4.20 10.04 5.98
C LEU A 26 -3.44 10.78 7.07
N PHE A 27 -3.22 12.08 6.89
CA PHE A 27 -2.45 12.88 7.85
C PHE A 27 -3.25 13.17 9.13
N GLU A 28 -4.55 13.39 9.01
CA GLU A 28 -5.44 13.55 10.17
C GLU A 28 -5.45 12.28 11.03
N LEU A 29 -5.59 11.09 10.41
CA LEU A 29 -5.52 9.82 11.12
C LEU A 29 -4.13 9.55 11.70
N ALA A 30 -3.05 9.92 11.00
CA ALA A 30 -1.68 9.72 11.47
C ALA A 30 -1.34 10.59 12.68
N ASP A 31 -1.97 11.76 12.82
CA ASP A 31 -1.76 12.69 13.94
C ASP A 31 -2.71 12.41 15.12
N GLY A 32 -3.69 11.52 14.93
CA GLY A 32 -4.67 11.08 15.93
C GLY A 32 -4.25 9.81 16.67
N GLU A 33 -5.22 9.23 17.40
CA GLU A 33 -5.05 7.92 18.03
C GLU A 33 -5.10 6.81 16.96
N PHE A 34 -4.15 5.88 17.01
CA PHE A 34 -4.14 4.74 16.10
C PHE A 34 -5.22 3.72 16.50
N VAL A 35 -6.24 3.58 15.69
CA VAL A 35 -7.31 2.59 15.85
C VAL A 35 -7.28 1.63 14.66
N PRO A 36 -6.93 0.35 14.84
CA PRO A 36 -6.89 -0.63 13.76
C PRO A 36 -8.25 -0.80 13.09
N GLY A 37 -8.23 -1.06 11.77
CA GLY A 37 -9.43 -1.36 11.00
C GLY A 37 -9.69 -0.39 9.85
N ARG A 38 -10.92 -0.42 9.32
CA ARG A 38 -11.35 0.44 8.21
C ARG A 38 -11.94 1.75 8.75
N HIS A 39 -11.44 2.85 8.22
CA HIS A 39 -11.92 4.21 8.45
C HIS A 39 -12.54 4.76 7.17
N GLU A 40 -13.77 5.22 7.24
CA GLU A 40 -14.45 5.82 6.10
C GLU A 40 -14.07 7.30 5.97
N VAL A 41 -13.76 7.73 4.74
CA VAL A 41 -13.46 9.12 4.39
C VAL A 41 -14.53 9.65 3.45
N ARG A 42 -14.77 8.95 2.34
CA ARG A 42 -15.74 9.33 1.32
C ARG A 42 -16.41 8.08 0.73
N GLY A 43 -17.14 7.35 1.54
CA GLY A 43 -17.81 6.12 1.15
C GLY A 43 -16.84 5.14 0.47
N GLU A 44 -17.23 4.63 -0.70
CA GLU A 44 -16.37 3.72 -1.47
C GLU A 44 -15.35 4.46 -2.39
N GLU A 45 -15.36 5.79 -2.44
CA GLU A 45 -14.37 6.52 -3.25
C GLU A 45 -13.04 6.66 -2.53
N ILE A 46 -13.05 6.85 -1.19
CA ILE A 46 -11.86 6.90 -0.34
C ILE A 46 -12.17 6.26 1.01
N PHE A 47 -11.41 5.27 1.39
CA PHE A 47 -11.38 4.73 2.74
C PHE A 47 -9.97 4.32 3.12
N ILE A 48 -9.68 4.22 4.42
CA ILE A 48 -8.33 3.97 4.93
C ILE A 48 -8.35 2.72 5.80
N PHE A 49 -7.42 1.81 5.56
CA PHE A 49 -7.10 0.75 6.49
C PHE A 49 -5.96 1.15 7.40
N ALA A 50 -6.17 1.09 8.71
CA ALA A 50 -5.12 1.17 9.72
C ALA A 50 -4.67 -0.26 10.06
N ASN A 51 -3.49 -0.63 9.59
CA ASN A 51 -2.94 -1.97 9.68
C ASN A 51 -1.84 -2.05 10.74
N GLU A 52 -1.88 -3.12 11.54
CA GLU A 52 -0.83 -3.47 12.50
C GLU A 52 -0.45 -4.95 12.31
N TYR A 53 0.83 -5.23 12.08
CA TYR A 53 1.35 -6.59 11.88
C TYR A 53 2.85 -6.67 12.08
N SER A 54 3.37 -7.90 12.18
CA SER A 54 4.81 -8.18 12.14
C SER A 54 5.24 -8.55 10.72
N THR A 55 6.40 -8.05 10.29
CA THR A 55 7.00 -8.41 8.99
C THR A 55 7.34 -9.89 8.90
N LYS A 56 7.36 -10.43 7.68
CA LYS A 56 7.57 -11.86 7.38
C LYS A 56 8.71 -12.07 6.38
N PRO A 57 9.34 -13.26 6.38
CA PRO A 57 10.26 -13.65 5.32
C PRO A 57 9.61 -13.58 3.93
N ALA A 58 10.42 -13.32 2.91
CA ALA A 58 9.92 -13.11 1.53
C ALA A 58 9.14 -14.33 0.99
N ASP A 59 9.54 -15.54 1.35
CA ASP A 59 8.88 -16.81 0.96
C ASP A 59 7.51 -17.04 1.63
N GLN A 60 7.16 -16.20 2.61
CA GLN A 60 5.86 -16.22 3.31
C GLN A 60 4.96 -15.05 2.91
N THR A 61 5.32 -14.31 1.86
CA THR A 61 4.58 -13.15 1.37
C THR A 61 4.12 -13.37 -0.07
N LEU A 62 3.02 -12.74 -0.44
CA LEU A 62 2.49 -12.74 -1.80
C LEU A 62 2.45 -11.31 -2.32
N TYR A 63 2.60 -11.19 -3.63
CA TYR A 63 2.34 -9.94 -4.33
C TYR A 63 0.86 -9.74 -4.52
N GLU A 64 0.43 -8.48 -4.45
CA GLU A 64 -0.92 -8.06 -4.73
C GLU A 64 -0.96 -6.91 -5.74
N ALA A 65 -2.03 -6.85 -6.51
CA ALA A 65 -2.39 -5.70 -7.33
C ALA A 65 -3.91 -5.51 -7.28
N HIS A 66 -4.35 -4.33 -7.67
CA HIS A 66 -5.75 -3.92 -7.61
C HIS A 66 -6.25 -3.52 -9.01
N ARG A 67 -7.56 -3.37 -9.20
CA ARG A 67 -8.13 -2.87 -10.46
C ARG A 67 -8.90 -1.58 -10.26
N LYS A 68 -9.55 -1.43 -9.12
CA LYS A 68 -10.43 -0.31 -8.81
C LYS A 68 -9.74 0.79 -8.01
N TYR A 69 -8.74 0.44 -7.21
CA TYR A 69 -8.14 1.37 -6.25
C TYR A 69 -6.65 1.54 -6.48
N ILE A 70 -6.20 2.77 -6.20
CA ILE A 70 -4.81 3.10 -5.98
C ILE A 70 -4.56 2.97 -4.48
N ASP A 71 -3.46 2.32 -4.09
CA ASP A 71 -3.02 2.26 -2.70
C ASP A 71 -2.09 3.41 -2.39
N VAL A 72 -2.44 4.21 -1.39
CA VAL A 72 -1.57 5.24 -0.82
C VAL A 72 -1.20 4.82 0.60
N MET A 73 0.00 4.30 0.77
CA MET A 73 0.51 3.77 2.03
C MET A 73 1.33 4.82 2.77
N LEU A 74 1.08 5.04 4.05
CA LEU A 74 1.87 5.88 4.96
C LEU A 74 2.36 5.04 6.13
N MET A 75 3.68 4.93 6.30
CA MET A 75 4.28 4.26 7.44
C MET A 75 4.23 5.15 8.68
N LEU A 76 3.74 4.60 9.80
CA LEU A 76 3.68 5.25 11.10
C LEU A 76 4.78 4.75 12.04
N GLU A 77 4.93 3.42 12.14
CA GLU A 77 5.90 2.76 13.02
C GLU A 77 6.50 1.53 12.35
N GLY A 78 7.73 1.19 12.73
CA GLY A 78 8.47 0.05 12.20
C GLY A 78 9.13 0.32 10.85
N GLU A 79 9.61 -0.74 10.23
CA GLU A 79 10.14 -0.70 8.86
C GLU A 79 9.85 -2.01 8.12
N GLU A 80 9.73 -1.93 6.82
CA GLU A 80 9.54 -3.09 5.96
C GLU A 80 10.18 -2.91 4.59
N TYR A 81 10.55 -4.01 3.94
CA TYR A 81 10.73 -4.02 2.50
C TYR A 81 9.37 -4.09 1.82
N ILE A 82 9.20 -3.26 0.79
CA ILE A 82 8.16 -3.42 -0.22
C ILE A 82 8.84 -3.78 -1.53
N ALA A 83 8.58 -4.99 -2.01
CA ALA A 83 9.00 -5.42 -3.33
C ALA A 83 7.91 -5.05 -4.34
N HIS A 84 8.30 -4.59 -5.53
CA HIS A 84 7.34 -4.16 -6.56
C HIS A 84 7.88 -4.38 -7.98
N THR A 85 6.97 -4.62 -8.90
CA THR A 85 7.21 -4.74 -10.34
C THR A 85 5.94 -4.36 -11.09
N ASP A 86 5.97 -4.34 -12.42
CA ASP A 86 4.77 -4.26 -13.24
C ASP A 86 3.94 -5.55 -13.13
N ILE A 87 2.61 -5.46 -13.28
CA ILE A 87 1.71 -6.63 -13.23
C ILE A 87 2.07 -7.70 -14.26
N GLU A 88 2.66 -7.32 -15.40
CA GLU A 88 3.15 -8.26 -16.42
C GLU A 88 4.34 -9.10 -15.93
N GLY A 89 5.03 -8.64 -14.90
CA GLY A 89 6.11 -9.36 -14.23
C GLY A 89 5.66 -10.35 -13.16
N ALA A 90 4.34 -10.52 -12.98
CA ALA A 90 3.80 -11.49 -12.00
C ALA A 90 4.28 -12.92 -12.30
N GLY A 91 4.56 -13.67 -11.23
CA GLY A 91 4.76 -15.11 -11.31
C GLY A 91 3.43 -15.86 -11.37
N GLU A 92 3.37 -17.05 -10.78
CA GLU A 92 2.15 -17.83 -10.70
C GLU A 92 1.05 -17.08 -9.94
N VAL A 93 -0.08 -16.83 -10.60
CA VAL A 93 -1.27 -16.27 -9.95
C VAL A 93 -1.89 -17.31 -9.03
N THR A 94 -1.90 -17.03 -7.73
CA THR A 94 -2.43 -17.94 -6.70
C THR A 94 -3.89 -17.67 -6.36
N ASP A 95 -4.35 -16.42 -6.45
CA ASP A 95 -5.75 -16.03 -6.34
C ASP A 95 -6.08 -15.01 -7.45
N PRO A 96 -6.76 -15.46 -8.53
CA PRO A 96 -7.11 -14.58 -9.63
C PRO A 96 -8.15 -13.55 -9.21
N TYR A 97 -8.16 -12.41 -9.91
CA TYR A 97 -9.11 -11.34 -9.64
C TYR A 97 -10.56 -11.85 -9.70
N ASP A 98 -11.28 -11.64 -8.61
CA ASP A 98 -12.72 -11.90 -8.50
C ASP A 98 -13.38 -10.74 -7.74
N GLU A 99 -14.10 -9.90 -8.45
CA GLU A 99 -14.77 -8.72 -7.90
C GLU A 99 -15.71 -9.04 -6.72
N LYS A 100 -16.24 -10.27 -6.66
CA LYS A 100 -17.12 -10.70 -5.55
C LYS A 100 -16.36 -11.00 -4.26
N LYS A 101 -15.07 -11.32 -4.37
CA LYS A 101 -14.19 -11.56 -3.22
C LYS A 101 -13.53 -10.27 -2.74
N GLY A 102 -13.19 -9.36 -3.65
CA GLY A 102 -12.53 -8.10 -3.34
C GLY A 102 -11.74 -7.54 -4.52
N ASP A 103 -11.17 -6.37 -4.35
CA ASP A 103 -10.35 -5.73 -5.39
C ASP A 103 -8.88 -6.13 -5.25
N TYR A 104 -8.57 -7.39 -5.49
CA TYR A 104 -7.19 -7.88 -5.49
C TYR A 104 -6.96 -9.03 -6.45
N ILE A 105 -5.72 -9.18 -6.87
CA ILE A 105 -5.12 -10.37 -7.45
C ILE A 105 -3.90 -10.74 -6.60
N LEU A 106 -3.69 -12.02 -6.31
CA LEU A 106 -2.50 -12.49 -5.59
C LEU A 106 -1.63 -13.35 -6.50
N ALA A 107 -0.32 -13.10 -6.44
CA ALA A 107 0.66 -13.83 -7.22
C ALA A 107 1.95 -14.12 -6.43
N LYS A 108 2.69 -15.14 -6.86
CA LYS A 108 4.07 -15.36 -6.44
C LYS A 108 5.01 -14.38 -7.15
N GLU A 109 6.22 -14.26 -6.63
CA GLU A 109 7.29 -13.54 -7.30
C GLU A 109 7.56 -14.15 -8.68
N GLY A 110 7.64 -13.30 -9.70
CA GLY A 110 7.95 -13.68 -11.07
C GLY A 110 9.32 -13.16 -11.49
N VAL A 111 9.35 -11.97 -12.12
CA VAL A 111 10.62 -11.30 -12.44
C VAL A 111 11.24 -10.69 -11.19
N GLU A 112 12.56 -10.51 -11.19
CA GLU A 112 13.27 -9.85 -10.09
C GLU A 112 12.69 -8.45 -9.82
N PRO A 113 12.18 -8.19 -8.60
CA PRO A 113 11.51 -6.94 -8.29
C PRO A 113 12.48 -5.83 -7.92
N SER A 114 12.02 -4.61 -8.03
CA SER A 114 12.61 -3.50 -7.30
C SER A 114 12.20 -3.58 -5.83
N ILE A 115 13.09 -3.18 -4.93
CA ILE A 115 12.85 -3.20 -3.48
C ILE A 115 13.05 -1.80 -2.92
N SER A 116 12.06 -1.34 -2.15
CA SER A 116 12.14 -0.10 -1.38
C SER A 116 12.04 -0.40 0.11
N ILE A 117 12.80 0.34 0.94
CA ILE A 117 12.62 0.30 2.40
C ILE A 117 11.65 1.40 2.77
N MET A 118 10.59 1.03 3.47
CA MET A 118 9.60 1.96 3.98
C MET A 118 9.79 2.16 5.48
N ARG A 119 9.95 3.41 5.92
CA ARG A 119 10.18 3.84 7.30
C ARG A 119 9.16 4.89 7.73
N PRO A 120 9.03 5.21 9.02
CA PRO A 120 8.10 6.21 9.51
C PRO A 120 8.18 7.54 8.76
N GLY A 121 7.03 7.97 8.24
CA GLY A 121 6.89 9.17 7.41
C GLY A 121 7.03 8.92 5.90
N ASP A 122 7.47 7.75 5.46
CA ASP A 122 7.52 7.41 4.04
C ASP A 122 6.12 7.09 3.49
N ILE A 123 5.94 7.44 2.23
CA ILE A 123 4.72 7.20 1.45
C ILE A 123 5.08 6.39 0.21
N ALA A 124 4.36 5.29 0.00
CA ALA A 124 4.39 4.51 -1.23
C ALA A 124 3.01 4.54 -1.89
N ILE A 125 2.97 4.79 -3.21
CA ILE A 125 1.73 4.86 -3.98
C ILE A 125 1.81 3.83 -5.10
N PHE A 126 0.85 2.91 -5.13
CA PHE A 126 0.74 1.85 -6.12
C PHE A 126 -0.53 2.02 -6.94
N PHE A 127 -0.35 2.14 -8.25
CA PHE A 127 -1.43 2.19 -9.22
C PHE A 127 -1.88 0.75 -9.60
N PRO A 128 -3.00 0.57 -10.31
CA PRO A 128 -3.48 -0.76 -10.68
C PRO A 128 -2.48 -1.66 -11.42
N GLU A 129 -1.59 -1.06 -12.20
CA GLU A 129 -0.52 -1.75 -12.91
C GLU A 129 0.69 -2.14 -12.04
N ASP A 130 0.78 -1.60 -10.83
CA ASP A 130 1.90 -1.85 -9.91
C ASP A 130 1.62 -3.09 -9.05
N LEU A 131 2.24 -4.21 -9.40
CA LEU A 131 2.28 -5.40 -8.55
C LEU A 131 3.23 -5.17 -7.38
N HIS A 132 2.76 -5.33 -6.15
CA HIS A 132 3.54 -4.98 -4.96
C HIS A 132 3.35 -6.00 -3.84
N CYS A 133 4.38 -6.13 -3.01
CA CYS A 133 4.43 -7.06 -1.89
C CYS A 133 5.00 -6.35 -0.67
N PRO A 134 4.15 -5.79 0.21
CA PRO A 134 4.57 -5.20 1.48
C PRO A 134 4.79 -6.27 2.55
N GLY A 135 5.29 -5.84 3.71
CA GLY A 135 5.37 -6.69 4.89
C GLY A 135 6.59 -7.60 4.95
N ARG A 136 7.62 -7.38 4.11
CA ARG A 136 8.84 -8.19 4.13
C ARG A 136 9.84 -7.68 5.17
N ILE A 137 10.53 -8.61 5.83
CA ILE A 137 11.62 -8.33 6.76
C ILE A 137 12.75 -7.58 6.04
N THR A 138 13.28 -6.55 6.69
CA THR A 138 14.50 -5.83 6.26
C THR A 138 15.76 -6.54 6.76
N VAL A 139 16.08 -6.42 8.03
CA VAL A 139 17.19 -7.10 8.71
C VAL A 139 16.65 -8.07 9.76
N GLU A 140 15.65 -7.63 10.51
CA GLU A 140 14.97 -8.39 11.54
C GLU A 140 13.46 -8.16 11.50
N VAL A 141 12.70 -8.96 12.22
CA VAL A 141 11.24 -8.79 12.31
C VAL A 141 10.92 -7.45 12.93
N SER A 142 10.10 -6.67 12.25
CA SER A 142 9.61 -5.37 12.69
C SER A 142 8.09 -5.41 12.91
N ASN A 143 7.63 -4.80 14.00
CA ASN A 143 6.21 -4.51 14.18
C ASN A 143 5.87 -3.22 13.45
N VAL A 144 4.97 -3.34 12.50
CA VAL A 144 4.58 -2.26 11.60
C VAL A 144 3.21 -1.74 11.97
N ARG A 145 3.07 -0.41 12.03
CA ARG A 145 1.79 0.30 11.94
C ARG A 145 1.81 1.18 10.71
N LYS A 146 0.85 1.00 9.83
CA LYS A 146 0.71 1.84 8.64
C LYS A 146 -0.75 2.09 8.28
N LEU A 147 -0.97 3.21 7.63
CA LEU A 147 -2.24 3.56 7.00
C LEU A 147 -2.16 3.27 5.51
N VAL A 148 -3.22 2.70 4.96
CA VAL A 148 -3.37 2.44 3.52
C VAL A 148 -4.68 3.04 3.05
N ALA A 149 -4.62 4.18 2.36
CA ALA A 149 -5.78 4.74 1.71
C ALA A 149 -6.03 4.02 0.38
N LYS A 150 -7.23 3.51 0.23
CA LYS A 150 -7.78 3.01 -1.02
C LYS A 150 -8.48 4.16 -1.72
N VAL A 151 -7.95 4.58 -2.87
CA VAL A 151 -8.44 5.73 -3.66
C VAL A 151 -8.98 5.22 -4.99
N LEU A 152 -10.29 5.40 -5.22
CA LEU A 152 -10.95 4.91 -6.43
C LEU A 152 -10.36 5.55 -7.70
N VAL A 153 -10.00 4.71 -8.67
CA VAL A 153 -9.57 5.15 -10.00
C VAL A 153 -10.75 5.75 -10.75
N LYS A 154 -10.59 6.96 -11.30
CA LYS A 154 -11.60 7.66 -12.10
C LYS A 154 -11.10 7.92 -13.51
#